data_24eaa11ccee205b6ce438c4f3758ff7d
#
_entry.id   24eaa11ccee205b6ce438c4f3758ff7d
#
_cell.length_a   1.000
_cell.length_b   1.000
_cell.length_c   1.000
_cell.angle_alpha   90.00
_cell.angle_beta   90.00
_cell.angle_gamma   90.00
#
_symmetry.space_group_name_H-M   'P 1'
#
loop_
_entity.id
_entity.type
_entity.pdbx_description
1 polymer ?
#
loop_
_entity_poly.entity_id
_entity_poly.type
_entity_poly.pdbx_seq_one_letter_code
_entity_poly.pdbx_strand_id
1 'polypeptide(L)'
;MLMGRPEDSRVKIPALVHFTRLGYTYMSIKDKECNVDYDGDTNIFYSQFLSAVNRINQTELTLEDAKKIIGELKIKLDNDDLGKSFFKILQSGIDGIKLIDFSDITGTKNDYTVVTELPYENGDDNFRPDIVVLINGMPLSFIEVKRQNNREGILTERSRMERRFGNKIYRRFVGITQFTVFSNNNEYDDSDIEPIQGAFYASSSYKRMFFSKFREQREDELKADMQSIVTETEEFVLSDNNLIAIKGTPEYVSSLSEKSPTNRIITSLYTKERLLFLLKYGICYKTTTNKDGITEIEKHIMRYPQLFATLAIRDKLREGVRKGVIWHTQGSGKTALAYSNVQFLTDYFSKEEGKIAKFYFIVDRLDLAEQAKNEFEARGLKVKLIKDKEAFITDITNPGESNTSGKVTMTVINIQKFSKESVTKPSDYNVDVQRVYFLDEAHRSYNPTGSFLANLMASDRDAVQIALTGTPLIGDGYNTKMIWKLYS
;
A
#
# COMPACT_ATOMS: atom_id res chain seq x y z
N MET A 1 28.07 25.00 23.64
CA MET A 1 27.62 24.55 22.31
C MET A 1 26.56 23.51 22.54
N LEU A 2 25.29 23.84 22.27
CA LEU A 2 24.20 22.85 22.28
C LEU A 2 24.37 21.98 21.03
N MET A 3 25.10 20.85 21.17
CA MET A 3 24.98 19.79 20.20
C MET A 3 23.50 19.35 20.21
N GLY A 4 22.81 19.48 19.10
CA GLY A 4 21.44 19.01 18.94
C GLY A 4 21.33 17.55 19.40
N ARG A 5 20.13 17.09 19.73
CA ARG A 5 19.93 15.70 20.14
C ARG A 5 20.49 14.78 19.03
N PRO A 6 21.24 13.70 19.35
CA PRO A 6 21.77 12.78 18.34
C PRO A 6 20.71 12.20 17.38
N GLU A 7 19.48 12.12 17.84
CA GLU A 7 18.30 11.71 17.05
C GLU A 7 18.02 12.70 15.91
N ASP A 8 18.04 13.99 16.23
CA ASP A 8 17.80 15.05 15.24
C ASP A 8 18.94 15.11 14.21
N SER A 9 20.18 15.17 14.67
CA SER A 9 21.35 15.36 13.81
C SER A 9 21.70 14.15 12.95
N ARG A 10 21.40 12.92 13.40
CA ARG A 10 21.83 11.68 12.74
C ARG A 10 20.70 10.93 12.02
N VAL A 11 19.45 11.23 12.32
CA VAL A 11 18.32 10.50 11.73
C VAL A 11 17.30 11.46 11.14
N LYS A 12 16.71 12.38 11.95
CA LYS A 12 15.62 13.26 11.49
C LYS A 12 16.04 14.21 10.37
N ILE A 13 17.10 14.99 10.58
CA ILE A 13 17.56 15.96 9.57
C ILE A 13 18.06 15.28 8.29
N PRO A 14 18.92 14.23 8.35
CA PRO A 14 19.27 13.46 7.14
C PRO A 14 18.07 12.92 6.38
N ALA A 15 17.03 12.44 7.08
CA ALA A 15 15.79 11.96 6.46
C ALA A 15 15.05 13.08 5.73
N LEU A 16 14.94 14.28 6.32
CA LEU A 16 14.34 15.45 5.67
C LEU A 16 15.08 15.86 4.40
N VAL A 17 16.41 15.94 4.48
CA VAL A 17 17.25 16.22 3.31
C VAL A 17 17.09 15.12 2.26
N HIS A 18 16.93 13.87 2.68
CA HIS A 18 16.69 12.77 1.75
C HIS A 18 15.32 12.89 1.06
N PHE A 19 14.27 13.33 1.75
CA PHE A 19 12.97 13.64 1.12
C PHE A 19 13.10 14.71 0.04
N THR A 20 13.90 15.76 0.26
CA THR A 20 14.08 16.79 -0.78
C THR A 20 14.78 16.23 -2.02
N ARG A 21 15.67 15.23 -1.88
CA ARG A 21 16.26 14.50 -3.01
C ARG A 21 15.22 13.67 -3.79
N LEU A 22 14.14 13.25 -3.16
CA LEU A 22 13.02 12.56 -3.81
C LEU A 22 11.99 13.54 -4.41
N GLY A 23 12.31 14.85 -4.40
CA GLY A 23 11.47 15.90 -4.98
C GLY A 23 10.32 16.34 -4.08
N TYR A 24 10.43 16.16 -2.76
CA TYR A 24 9.54 16.75 -1.78
C TYR A 24 9.98 18.16 -1.43
N THR A 25 9.03 19.03 -1.16
CA THR A 25 9.30 20.36 -0.61
C THR A 25 9.35 20.26 0.92
N TYR A 26 10.44 20.74 1.53
CA TYR A 26 10.46 20.97 2.98
C TYR A 26 9.74 22.27 3.30
N MET A 27 8.79 22.22 4.22
CA MET A 27 8.02 23.39 4.67
C MET A 27 8.22 23.60 6.17
N SER A 28 8.59 24.83 6.56
CA SER A 28 8.70 25.21 7.96
C SER A 28 7.33 25.54 8.54
N ILE A 29 6.96 24.90 9.65
CA ILE A 29 5.77 25.27 10.41
C ILE A 29 6.01 26.45 11.37
N LYS A 30 7.24 26.95 11.46
CA LYS A 30 7.58 28.14 12.25
C LYS A 30 7.27 29.42 11.51
N ASP A 31 7.05 29.32 10.21
CA ASP A 31 6.54 30.43 9.42
C ASP A 31 5.12 30.78 9.88
N LYS A 32 4.90 32.05 10.19
CA LYS A 32 3.60 32.53 10.69
C LYS A 32 2.46 32.31 9.68
N GLU A 33 2.76 32.36 8.39
CA GLU A 33 1.79 32.09 7.34
C GLU A 33 1.38 30.61 7.32
N CYS A 34 2.33 29.70 7.48
CA CYS A 34 2.05 28.25 7.57
C CYS A 34 1.25 27.89 8.82
N ASN A 35 1.53 28.50 9.96
CA ASN A 35 0.84 28.22 11.23
C ASN A 35 -0.65 28.60 11.24
N VAL A 36 -1.08 29.45 10.31
CA VAL A 36 -2.47 29.92 10.21
C VAL A 36 -3.24 29.21 9.10
N ASP A 37 -2.55 28.47 8.21
CA ASP A 37 -3.11 27.97 6.97
C ASP A 37 -3.55 26.50 7.02
N TYR A 38 -3.63 25.87 8.16
CA TYR A 38 -4.14 24.50 8.25
C TYR A 38 -5.32 24.35 9.21
N ASP A 39 -6.14 23.33 8.94
CA ASP A 39 -7.26 22.96 9.78
C ASP A 39 -6.76 22.26 11.05
N GLY A 40 -7.02 22.83 12.22
CA GLY A 40 -6.51 22.32 13.51
C GLY A 40 -7.01 20.93 13.89
N ASP A 41 -8.12 20.47 13.31
CA ASP A 41 -8.71 19.14 13.58
C ASP A 41 -8.12 18.03 12.73
N THR A 42 -7.69 18.33 11.50
CA THR A 42 -7.21 17.36 10.51
C THR A 42 -5.77 17.57 10.11
N ASN A 43 -5.19 18.72 10.42
CA ASN A 43 -3.89 19.17 9.94
C ASN A 43 -3.80 19.22 8.40
N ILE A 44 -4.93 19.44 7.71
CA ILE A 44 -4.94 19.68 6.26
C ILE A 44 -4.62 21.14 6.00
N PHE A 45 -3.60 21.40 5.17
CA PHE A 45 -3.16 22.75 4.79
C PHE A 45 -4.07 23.28 3.68
N TYR A 46 -4.78 24.39 3.95
CA TYR A 46 -5.80 24.93 3.05
C TYR A 46 -5.25 25.38 1.71
N SER A 47 -4.17 26.14 1.68
CA SER A 47 -3.60 26.68 0.44
C SER A 47 -3.03 25.58 -0.47
N GLN A 48 -2.28 24.62 0.08
CA GLN A 48 -1.78 23.49 -0.70
C GLN A 48 -2.91 22.59 -1.18
N PHE A 49 -3.89 22.29 -0.32
CA PHE A 49 -5.05 21.50 -0.68
C PHE A 49 -5.82 22.13 -1.84
N LEU A 50 -6.18 23.40 -1.71
CA LEU A 50 -6.91 24.15 -2.72
C LEU A 50 -6.16 24.21 -4.07
N SER A 51 -4.87 24.56 -4.02
CA SER A 51 -4.03 24.65 -5.21
C SER A 51 -3.95 23.31 -5.94
N ALA A 52 -3.67 22.21 -5.21
CA ALA A 52 -3.55 20.89 -5.79
C ALA A 52 -4.89 20.38 -6.35
N VAL A 53 -6.00 20.54 -5.61
CA VAL A 53 -7.33 20.10 -6.05
C VAL A 53 -7.76 20.85 -7.31
N ASN A 54 -7.56 22.16 -7.37
CA ASN A 54 -7.86 22.95 -8.58
C ASN A 54 -7.04 22.48 -9.78
N ARG A 55 -5.74 22.21 -9.60
CA ARG A 55 -4.84 21.74 -10.66
C ARG A 55 -5.21 20.33 -11.15
N ILE A 56 -5.57 19.42 -10.24
CA ILE A 56 -5.95 18.04 -10.56
C ILE A 56 -7.25 18.01 -11.36
N ASN A 57 -8.24 18.82 -10.96
CA ASN A 57 -9.60 18.77 -11.52
C ASN A 57 -9.84 19.84 -12.59
N GLN A 58 -8.88 20.74 -12.84
CA GLN A 58 -9.02 21.86 -13.75
C GLN A 58 -10.23 22.76 -13.36
N THR A 59 -10.31 23.07 -12.07
CA THR A 59 -11.39 23.88 -11.45
C THR A 59 -10.84 25.16 -10.86
N GLU A 60 -11.73 26.09 -10.52
CA GLU A 60 -11.43 27.35 -9.84
C GLU A 60 -12.17 27.43 -8.50
N LEU A 61 -12.03 26.37 -7.68
CA LEU A 61 -12.61 26.35 -6.34
C LEU A 61 -12.01 27.48 -5.49
N THR A 62 -12.85 28.03 -4.62
CA THR A 62 -12.46 29.06 -3.66
C THR A 62 -11.99 28.44 -2.33
N LEU A 63 -11.42 29.29 -1.46
CA LEU A 63 -11.05 28.86 -0.10
C LEU A 63 -12.27 28.35 0.69
N GLU A 64 -13.44 28.96 0.50
CA GLU A 64 -14.68 28.52 1.14
C GLU A 64 -15.13 27.14 0.65
N ASP A 65 -14.92 26.83 -0.63
CA ASP A 65 -15.21 25.50 -1.18
C ASP A 65 -14.23 24.46 -0.62
N ALA A 66 -12.94 24.80 -0.50
CA ALA A 66 -11.95 23.93 0.14
C ALA A 66 -12.32 23.65 1.61
N LYS A 67 -12.74 24.67 2.37
CA LYS A 67 -13.21 24.49 3.76
C LYS A 67 -14.44 23.59 3.86
N LYS A 68 -15.39 23.69 2.92
CA LYS A 68 -16.57 22.80 2.86
C LYS A 68 -16.11 21.34 2.60
N ILE A 69 -15.26 21.12 1.61
CA ILE A 69 -14.73 19.77 1.34
C ILE A 69 -14.03 19.20 2.58
N ILE A 70 -13.15 19.99 3.24
CA ILE A 70 -12.46 19.57 4.46
C ILE A 70 -13.46 19.28 5.59
N GLY A 71 -14.54 20.08 5.71
CA GLY A 71 -15.63 19.82 6.64
C GLY A 71 -16.31 18.47 6.42
N GLU A 72 -16.52 18.07 5.16
CA GLU A 72 -17.07 16.75 4.83
C GLU A 72 -16.05 15.63 5.12
N LEU A 73 -14.76 15.85 4.87
CA LEU A 73 -13.71 14.91 5.23
C LEU A 73 -13.65 14.69 6.75
N LYS A 74 -13.84 15.75 7.55
CA LYS A 74 -13.93 15.64 9.02
C LYS A 74 -15.05 14.69 9.45
N ILE A 75 -16.24 14.83 8.88
CA ILE A 75 -17.38 13.96 9.17
C ILE A 75 -17.03 12.48 8.88
N LYS A 76 -16.30 12.21 7.80
CA LYS A 76 -15.87 10.85 7.47
C LYS A 76 -14.77 10.34 8.38
N LEU A 77 -13.89 11.22 8.85
CA LEU A 77 -12.82 10.91 9.81
C LEU A 77 -13.32 10.68 11.23
N ASP A 78 -14.53 11.18 11.56
CA ASP A 78 -15.20 10.92 12.84
C ASP A 78 -15.80 9.51 12.95
N ASN A 79 -15.88 8.77 11.85
CA ASN A 79 -16.32 7.39 11.88
C ASN A 79 -15.33 6.49 12.64
N ASP A 80 -15.86 5.53 13.39
CA ASP A 80 -15.05 4.53 14.13
C ASP A 80 -14.65 3.37 13.20
N ASP A 81 -13.96 3.70 12.11
CA ASP A 81 -13.65 2.77 11.02
C ASP A 81 -12.18 2.81 10.54
N LEU A 82 -11.27 3.29 11.38
CA LEU A 82 -9.83 3.46 11.07
C LEU A 82 -9.58 4.31 9.80
N GLY A 83 -10.54 5.20 9.44
CA GLY A 83 -10.45 6.01 8.25
C GLY A 83 -10.86 5.30 6.96
N LYS A 84 -11.58 4.17 7.03
CA LYS A 84 -12.07 3.44 5.84
C LYS A 84 -12.96 4.32 4.96
N SER A 85 -13.81 5.13 5.56
CA SER A 85 -14.69 6.07 4.83
C SER A 85 -13.88 7.17 4.15
N PHE A 86 -12.88 7.72 4.83
CA PHE A 86 -11.94 8.68 4.25
C PHE A 86 -11.11 8.07 3.12
N PHE A 87 -10.58 6.85 3.31
CA PHE A 87 -9.83 6.15 2.28
C PHE A 87 -10.63 5.93 1.00
N LYS A 88 -11.93 5.62 1.10
CA LYS A 88 -12.81 5.54 -0.08
C LYS A 88 -12.86 6.87 -0.84
N ILE A 89 -12.92 7.99 -0.13
CA ILE A 89 -12.88 9.32 -0.76
C ILE A 89 -11.52 9.58 -1.42
N LEU A 90 -10.40 9.19 -0.80
CA LEU A 90 -9.09 9.27 -1.45
C LEU A 90 -9.07 8.52 -2.79
N GLN A 91 -9.74 7.36 -2.86
CA GLN A 91 -9.79 6.53 -4.07
C GLN A 91 -10.73 7.06 -5.16
N SER A 92 -11.90 7.54 -4.77
CA SER A 92 -12.99 7.86 -5.72
C SER A 92 -13.23 9.37 -5.90
N GLY A 93 -12.68 10.20 -5.02
CA GLY A 93 -13.05 11.61 -4.91
C GLY A 93 -14.32 11.84 -4.09
N ILE A 94 -14.70 13.10 -3.99
CA ILE A 94 -15.91 13.58 -3.31
C ILE A 94 -16.62 14.56 -4.24
N ASP A 95 -17.90 14.36 -4.47
CA ASP A 95 -18.75 15.18 -5.36
C ASP A 95 -18.14 15.45 -6.76
N GLY A 96 -17.45 14.41 -7.29
CA GLY A 96 -16.75 14.50 -8.57
C GLY A 96 -15.36 15.12 -8.49
N ILE A 97 -14.94 15.64 -7.34
CA ILE A 97 -13.63 16.26 -7.11
C ILE A 97 -12.64 15.18 -6.63
N LYS A 98 -11.57 14.98 -7.41
CA LYS A 98 -10.45 14.10 -7.04
C LYS A 98 -9.51 14.82 -6.09
N LEU A 99 -9.12 14.15 -5.01
CA LEU A 99 -8.17 14.67 -4.03
C LEU A 99 -6.72 14.34 -4.37
N ILE A 100 -6.50 13.25 -5.13
CA ILE A 100 -5.19 12.77 -5.59
C ILE A 100 -5.30 12.34 -7.06
N ASP A 101 -4.34 12.72 -7.88
CA ASP A 101 -4.16 12.12 -9.19
C ASP A 101 -3.19 10.93 -9.08
N PHE A 102 -3.71 9.71 -9.04
CA PHE A 102 -2.91 8.49 -8.94
C PHE A 102 -2.12 8.14 -10.21
N SER A 103 -2.29 8.89 -11.28
CA SER A 103 -1.51 8.74 -12.52
C SER A 103 -0.32 9.69 -12.60
N ASP A 104 -0.23 10.66 -11.70
CA ASP A 104 0.81 11.69 -11.70
C ASP A 104 2.10 11.21 -11.01
N ILE A 105 2.78 10.27 -11.62
CA ILE A 105 4.06 9.72 -11.10
C ILE A 105 5.21 10.75 -11.14
N THR A 106 5.08 11.81 -11.91
CA THR A 106 6.09 12.87 -12.05
C THR A 106 5.96 13.96 -10.99
N GLY A 107 4.78 14.12 -10.37
CA GLY A 107 4.49 15.16 -9.39
C GLY A 107 4.27 16.54 -10.01
N THR A 108 3.65 16.57 -11.18
CA THR A 108 3.26 17.82 -11.86
C THR A 108 1.89 18.31 -11.42
N LYS A 109 1.04 17.41 -10.93
CA LYS A 109 -0.32 17.71 -10.47
C LYS A 109 -0.47 17.58 -8.96
N ASN A 110 0.14 16.56 -8.35
CA ASN A 110 0.17 16.41 -6.91
C ASN A 110 1.31 17.20 -6.29
N ASP A 111 1.07 17.74 -5.10
CA ASP A 111 2.10 18.35 -4.27
C ASP A 111 2.59 17.33 -3.23
N TYR A 112 3.90 17.27 -3.04
CA TYR A 112 4.56 16.41 -2.07
C TYR A 112 5.37 17.28 -1.12
N THR A 113 5.00 17.30 0.16
CA THR A 113 5.60 18.18 1.17
C THR A 113 5.95 17.38 2.42
N VAL A 114 7.02 17.77 3.10
CA VAL A 114 7.36 17.27 4.43
C VAL A 114 7.49 18.41 5.40
N VAL A 115 6.97 18.20 6.61
CA VAL A 115 7.05 19.12 7.74
C VAL A 115 7.56 18.40 8.97
N THR A 116 8.21 19.12 9.88
CA THR A 116 8.66 18.58 11.17
C THR A 116 7.75 18.99 12.29
N GLU A 117 7.54 18.06 13.22
CA GLU A 117 6.90 18.35 14.51
C GLU A 117 5.54 19.07 14.40
N LEU A 118 4.78 18.76 13.34
CA LEU A 118 3.43 19.29 13.15
C LEU A 118 2.55 18.90 14.34
N PRO A 119 2.08 19.85 15.16
CA PRO A 119 1.33 19.52 16.34
C PRO A 119 -0.05 19.00 15.96
N TYR A 120 -0.46 17.92 16.61
CA TYR A 120 -1.86 17.53 16.68
C TYR A 120 -2.35 17.85 18.09
N GLU A 121 -3.05 18.94 18.20
CA GLU A 121 -3.55 19.42 19.48
C GLU A 121 -4.92 18.84 19.77
N ASN A 122 -5.07 18.25 20.94
CA ASN A 122 -6.36 17.74 21.39
C ASN A 122 -6.49 17.84 22.91
N GLY A 123 -6.84 19.03 23.37
CA GLY A 123 -6.92 19.34 24.79
C GLY A 123 -5.53 19.33 25.45
N ASP A 124 -5.38 18.55 26.52
CA ASP A 124 -4.14 18.52 27.31
C ASP A 124 -3.05 17.60 26.74
N ASP A 125 -3.35 16.80 25.70
CA ASP A 125 -2.39 15.85 25.13
C ASP A 125 -1.97 16.32 23.72
N ASN A 126 -0.78 16.93 23.67
CA ASN A 126 -0.17 17.39 22.41
C ASN A 126 0.76 16.32 21.85
N PHE A 127 0.47 15.86 20.65
CA PHE A 127 1.31 14.96 19.90
C PHE A 127 1.98 15.66 18.72
N ARG A 128 3.28 15.43 18.54
CA ARG A 128 4.07 16.00 17.43
C ARG A 128 4.89 14.89 16.79
N PRO A 129 4.43 14.31 15.67
CA PRO A 129 5.24 13.38 14.90
C PRO A 129 6.56 14.03 14.46
N ASP A 130 7.67 13.27 14.46
CA ASP A 130 8.99 13.80 14.09
C ASP A 130 8.99 14.36 12.66
N ILE A 131 8.41 13.63 11.70
CA ILE A 131 8.27 14.03 10.30
C ILE A 131 6.86 13.68 9.83
N VAL A 132 6.13 14.63 9.27
CA VAL A 132 4.82 14.41 8.63
C VAL A 132 4.94 14.57 7.13
N VAL A 133 4.39 13.62 6.39
CA VAL A 133 4.38 13.60 4.93
C VAL A 133 3.01 14.03 4.44
N LEU A 134 2.97 15.14 3.72
CA LEU A 134 1.77 15.70 3.14
C LEU A 134 1.69 15.39 1.64
N ILE A 135 0.51 15.01 1.19
CA ILE A 135 0.17 14.94 -0.23
C ILE A 135 -1.01 15.87 -0.46
N ASN A 136 -0.83 16.84 -1.33
CA ASN A 136 -1.87 17.87 -1.58
C ASN A 136 -2.34 18.54 -0.28
N GLY A 137 -1.43 18.84 0.62
CA GLY A 137 -1.72 19.42 1.94
C GLY A 137 -2.32 18.45 2.96
N MET A 138 -2.62 17.19 2.61
CA MET A 138 -3.20 16.19 3.52
C MET A 138 -2.11 15.38 4.23
N PRO A 139 -2.10 15.25 5.59
CA PRO A 139 -1.09 14.49 6.34
C PRO A 139 -1.36 12.99 6.27
N LEU A 140 -0.98 12.36 5.15
CA LEU A 140 -1.31 10.95 4.88
C LEU A 140 -0.34 9.95 5.49
N SER A 141 0.85 10.38 5.93
CA SER A 141 1.84 9.53 6.56
C SER A 141 2.72 10.31 7.53
N PHE A 142 3.33 9.62 8.47
CA PHE A 142 4.35 10.21 9.33
C PHE A 142 5.47 9.22 9.63
N ILE A 143 6.61 9.75 10.09
CA ILE A 143 7.79 8.98 10.47
C ILE A 143 8.18 9.36 11.88
N GLU A 144 8.36 8.36 12.74
CA GLU A 144 8.96 8.46 14.05
C GLU A 144 10.39 7.95 14.00
N VAL A 145 11.32 8.76 14.45
CA VAL A 145 12.73 8.40 14.49
C VAL A 145 13.23 8.23 15.91
N LYS A 146 14.23 7.38 16.08
CA LYS A 146 14.90 7.16 17.36
C LYS A 146 16.41 7.09 17.11
N ARG A 147 17.18 7.44 18.13
CA ARG A 147 18.64 7.33 18.06
C ARG A 147 19.09 5.88 17.98
N GLN A 148 20.17 5.62 17.26
CA GLN A 148 20.74 4.29 17.02
C GLN A 148 21.01 3.47 18.28
N ASN A 149 21.49 4.09 19.36
CA ASN A 149 21.86 3.40 20.60
C ASN A 149 20.68 3.09 21.54
N ASN A 150 19.45 3.40 21.14
CA ASN A 150 18.25 3.12 21.92
C ASN A 150 17.54 1.87 21.39
N ARG A 151 17.98 0.68 21.85
CA ARG A 151 17.38 -0.61 21.40
C ARG A 151 15.89 -0.71 21.70
N GLU A 152 15.43 -0.17 22.83
CA GLU A 152 14.01 -0.24 23.21
C GLU A 152 13.18 0.91 22.62
N GLY A 153 13.80 1.87 21.98
CA GLY A 153 13.15 3.09 21.51
C GLY A 153 12.01 2.84 20.54
N ILE A 154 12.16 1.88 19.61
CA ILE A 154 11.12 1.51 18.64
C ILE A 154 9.92 0.85 19.35
N LEU A 155 10.16 -0.09 20.27
CA LEU A 155 9.08 -0.76 21.02
C LEU A 155 8.33 0.21 21.93
N THR A 156 9.07 1.11 22.59
CA THR A 156 8.49 2.16 23.43
C THR A 156 7.59 3.07 22.60
N GLU A 157 8.06 3.48 21.42
CA GLU A 157 7.29 4.36 20.55
C GLU A 157 6.07 3.64 19.96
N ARG A 158 6.20 2.38 19.56
CA ARG A 158 5.05 1.53 19.17
C ARG A 158 3.98 1.54 20.27
N SER A 159 4.38 1.28 21.50
CA SER A 159 3.46 1.23 22.64
C SER A 159 2.80 2.59 22.94
N ARG A 160 3.51 3.70 22.71
CA ARG A 160 2.95 5.06 22.82
C ARG A 160 1.91 5.30 21.72
N MET A 161 2.24 4.93 20.46
CA MET A 161 1.32 5.08 19.32
C MET A 161 0.08 4.22 19.48
N GLU A 162 0.22 2.98 19.93
CA GLU A 162 -0.92 2.08 20.20
C GLU A 162 -1.87 2.71 21.21
N ARG A 163 -1.35 3.32 22.30
CA ARG A 163 -2.19 4.04 23.28
C ARG A 163 -2.88 5.26 22.67
N ARG A 164 -2.17 6.06 21.87
CA ARG A 164 -2.76 7.22 21.18
C ARG A 164 -3.83 6.79 20.18
N PHE A 165 -3.53 5.82 19.35
CA PHE A 165 -4.47 5.34 18.35
C PHE A 165 -5.71 4.67 18.96
N GLY A 166 -5.58 4.04 20.12
CA GLY A 166 -6.71 3.52 20.89
C GLY A 166 -7.57 4.61 21.55
N ASN A 167 -7.05 5.84 21.69
CA ASN A 167 -7.78 6.96 22.25
C ASN A 167 -8.65 7.63 21.18
N LYS A 168 -9.97 7.69 21.44
CA LYS A 168 -10.95 8.28 20.52
C LYS A 168 -10.69 9.75 20.19
N ILE A 169 -9.97 10.45 21.03
CA ILE A 169 -9.55 11.84 20.82
C ILE A 169 -8.70 11.96 19.53
N TYR A 170 -7.85 10.97 19.23
CA TYR A 170 -7.00 10.95 18.04
C TYR A 170 -7.63 10.29 16.81
N ARG A 171 -8.96 10.05 16.81
CA ARG A 171 -9.64 9.32 15.73
C ARG A 171 -9.37 9.90 14.34
N ARG A 172 -9.47 11.23 14.19
CA ARG A 172 -9.21 11.91 12.91
C ARG A 172 -7.76 11.74 12.46
N PHE A 173 -6.82 11.89 13.39
CA PHE A 173 -5.40 11.65 13.12
C PHE A 173 -5.14 10.19 12.66
N VAL A 174 -5.71 9.22 13.37
CA VAL A 174 -5.62 7.79 13.02
C VAL A 174 -6.28 7.51 11.66
N GLY A 175 -7.43 8.13 11.41
CA GLY A 175 -8.21 7.95 10.19
C GLY A 175 -7.51 8.51 8.95
N ILE A 176 -6.94 9.71 9.05
CA ILE A 176 -6.26 10.38 7.92
C ILE A 176 -4.90 9.75 7.62
N THR A 177 -4.19 9.25 8.64
CA THR A 177 -2.91 8.56 8.47
C THR A 177 -3.11 7.22 7.76
N GLN A 178 -2.49 7.05 6.60
CA GLN A 178 -2.61 5.83 5.83
C GLN A 178 -1.61 4.77 6.27
N PHE A 179 -0.37 5.16 6.47
CA PHE A 179 0.67 4.31 7.06
C PHE A 179 1.72 5.17 7.75
N THR A 180 2.62 4.52 8.49
CA THR A 180 3.67 5.20 9.24
C THR A 180 4.96 4.40 9.19
N VAL A 181 6.10 5.08 9.42
CA VAL A 181 7.43 4.48 9.53
C VAL A 181 8.01 4.77 10.90
N PHE A 182 8.71 3.77 11.45
CA PHE A 182 9.48 3.86 12.68
C PHE A 182 10.91 3.44 12.40
N SER A 183 11.88 4.26 12.73
CA SER A 183 13.27 3.96 12.45
C SER A 183 14.23 4.41 13.56
N ASN A 184 15.18 3.56 13.92
CA ASN A 184 16.35 3.95 14.71
C ASN A 184 17.64 3.96 13.87
N ASN A 185 17.51 3.93 12.56
CA ASN A 185 18.60 3.97 11.60
C ASN A 185 19.65 2.85 11.78
N ASN A 186 19.25 1.70 12.32
CA ASN A 186 20.05 0.49 12.38
C ASN A 186 19.64 -0.50 11.30
N GLU A 187 20.53 -1.42 10.96
CA GLU A 187 20.17 -2.58 10.15
C GLU A 187 19.24 -3.50 10.93
N TYR A 188 18.41 -4.28 10.20
CA TYR A 188 17.58 -5.29 10.84
C TYR A 188 18.42 -6.35 11.51
N ASP A 189 18.00 -6.77 12.71
CA ASP A 189 18.48 -8.01 13.31
C ASP A 189 17.44 -9.11 13.05
N ASP A 190 17.80 -10.06 12.20
CA ASP A 190 16.91 -11.16 11.83
C ASP A 190 16.77 -12.21 12.95
N SER A 191 17.62 -12.15 13.99
CA SER A 191 17.52 -12.99 15.18
C SER A 191 16.50 -12.45 16.20
N ASP A 192 16.14 -11.16 16.11
CA ASP A 192 15.15 -10.55 17.00
C ASP A 192 13.72 -11.03 16.66
N ILE A 193 13.01 -11.55 17.67
CA ILE A 193 11.60 -11.93 17.55
C ILE A 193 10.72 -10.67 17.50
N GLU A 194 11.07 -9.63 18.26
CA GLU A 194 10.39 -8.34 18.28
C GLU A 194 11.17 -7.30 17.43
N PRO A 195 10.49 -6.33 16.81
CA PRO A 195 11.13 -5.33 15.95
C PRO A 195 11.87 -4.27 16.77
N ILE A 196 13.04 -4.61 17.32
CA ILE A 196 13.81 -3.76 18.24
C ILE A 196 14.69 -2.76 17.48
N GLN A 197 15.28 -3.18 16.35
CA GLN A 197 16.15 -2.32 15.55
C GLN A 197 15.88 -2.47 14.06
N GLY A 198 15.95 -1.36 13.34
CA GLY A 198 15.70 -1.29 11.91
C GLY A 198 14.82 -0.10 11.53
N ALA A 199 14.35 -0.13 10.30
CA ALA A 199 13.34 0.78 9.79
C ALA A 199 12.09 -0.02 9.39
N PHE A 200 10.99 0.16 10.12
CA PHE A 200 9.75 -0.58 9.99
C PHE A 200 8.63 0.31 9.50
N TYR A 201 7.67 -0.26 8.79
CA TYR A 201 6.44 0.43 8.44
C TYR A 201 5.22 -0.34 8.95
N ALA A 202 4.13 0.38 9.20
CA ALA A 202 2.88 -0.17 9.71
C ALA A 202 1.68 0.67 9.26
N SER A 203 0.51 0.06 9.23
CA SER A 203 -0.76 0.78 9.19
C SER A 203 -1.20 1.19 10.58
N SER A 204 -2.04 2.24 10.67
CA SER A 204 -2.67 2.62 11.93
C SER A 204 -3.62 1.52 12.44
N SER A 205 -3.74 1.39 13.76
CA SER A 205 -4.59 0.39 14.41
C SER A 205 -5.09 0.91 15.76
N TYR A 206 -6.35 0.63 16.11
CA TYR A 206 -6.89 0.92 17.45
C TYR A 206 -6.38 -0.05 18.53
N LYS A 207 -5.72 -1.11 18.12
CA LYS A 207 -5.16 -2.15 19.00
C LYS A 207 -3.65 -2.24 18.81
N ARG A 208 -3.15 -3.39 18.40
CA ARG A 208 -1.74 -3.64 18.15
C ARG A 208 -1.34 -3.22 16.74
N MET A 209 -0.23 -2.50 16.61
CA MET A 209 0.41 -2.20 15.34
C MET A 209 1.35 -3.34 14.93
N PHE A 210 1.22 -3.79 13.69
CA PHE A 210 2.08 -4.81 13.11
C PHE A 210 3.19 -4.15 12.29
N PHE A 211 4.40 -4.20 12.80
CA PHE A 211 5.58 -3.67 12.14
C PHE A 211 6.08 -4.64 11.08
N SER A 212 6.25 -4.14 9.87
CA SER A 212 6.78 -4.88 8.73
C SER A 212 8.17 -4.38 8.36
N LYS A 213 9.10 -5.30 8.15
CA LYS A 213 10.40 -5.01 7.52
C LYS A 213 10.18 -4.73 6.03
N PHE A 214 10.99 -3.84 5.45
CA PHE A 214 11.02 -3.62 4.01
C PHE A 214 12.38 -4.03 3.46
N ARG A 215 12.39 -4.88 2.44
CA ARG A 215 13.59 -5.27 1.71
C ARG A 215 13.40 -4.87 0.25
N GLU A 216 14.12 -3.83 -0.18
CA GLU A 216 14.05 -3.32 -1.55
C GLU A 216 14.62 -4.35 -2.54
N GLN A 217 13.99 -4.47 -3.70
CA GLN A 217 14.39 -5.40 -4.76
C GLN A 217 14.55 -4.71 -6.12
N ARG A 218 14.36 -3.38 -6.18
CA ARG A 218 14.45 -2.55 -7.39
C ARG A 218 15.20 -1.25 -7.13
N GLU A 219 16.30 -1.33 -6.37
CA GLU A 219 17.07 -0.16 -5.97
C GLU A 219 17.51 0.70 -7.17
N ASP A 220 17.93 0.08 -8.26
CA ASP A 220 18.43 0.80 -9.43
C ASP A 220 17.34 1.60 -10.14
N GLU A 221 16.09 1.08 -10.15
CA GLU A 221 14.93 1.82 -10.70
C GLU A 221 14.65 3.07 -9.86
N LEU A 222 14.70 2.96 -8.54
CA LEU A 222 14.40 4.07 -7.62
C LEU A 222 15.50 5.14 -7.58
N LYS A 223 16.75 4.76 -7.81
CA LYS A 223 17.89 5.69 -7.83
C LYS A 223 17.85 6.65 -9.02
N ALA A 224 17.23 6.25 -10.13
CA ALA A 224 17.13 7.07 -11.33
C ALA A 224 16.35 8.39 -11.07
N ASP A 225 15.41 8.38 -10.12
CA ASP A 225 14.58 9.54 -9.80
C ASP A 225 15.17 10.42 -8.69
N MET A 226 16.28 10.01 -8.09
CA MET A 226 16.86 10.72 -6.95
C MET A 226 17.75 11.86 -7.39
N GLN A 227 17.47 13.06 -6.88
CA GLN A 227 18.25 14.27 -7.15
C GLN A 227 19.47 14.40 -6.26
N SER A 228 20.43 15.24 -6.67
CA SER A 228 21.51 15.68 -5.81
C SER A 228 21.00 16.57 -4.68
N ILE A 229 21.75 16.64 -3.60
CA ILE A 229 21.45 17.58 -2.50
C ILE A 229 21.66 19.01 -3.01
N VAL A 230 20.62 19.83 -2.86
CA VAL A 230 20.67 21.26 -3.15
C VAL A 230 21.11 21.98 -1.88
N THR A 231 22.23 22.70 -1.96
CA THR A 231 22.88 23.33 -0.80
C THR A 231 21.96 24.29 -0.05
N GLU A 232 21.24 25.12 -0.77
CA GLU A 232 20.30 26.10 -0.21
C GLU A 232 19.15 25.43 0.55
N THR A 233 18.63 24.33 0.00
CA THR A 233 17.58 23.53 0.65
C THR A 233 18.10 22.83 1.91
N GLU A 234 19.29 22.25 1.86
CA GLU A 234 19.95 21.64 3.02
C GLU A 234 20.16 22.67 4.13
N GLU A 235 20.69 23.84 3.80
CA GLU A 235 20.91 24.94 4.74
C GLU A 235 19.61 25.45 5.35
N PHE A 236 18.54 25.54 4.55
CA PHE A 236 17.22 25.91 5.05
C PHE A 236 16.70 24.89 6.08
N VAL A 237 16.77 23.59 5.76
CA VAL A 237 16.37 22.51 6.69
C VAL A 237 17.17 22.58 7.99
N LEU A 238 18.49 22.73 7.89
CA LEU A 238 19.39 22.82 9.06
C LEU A 238 19.12 24.06 9.91
N SER A 239 18.96 25.21 9.28
CA SER A 239 18.74 26.50 9.96
C SER A 239 17.39 26.53 10.68
N ASP A 240 16.34 26.05 10.03
CA ASP A 240 15.00 25.99 10.61
C ASP A 240 14.93 25.09 11.85
N ASN A 241 15.80 24.06 11.90
CA ASN A 241 15.90 23.16 13.04
C ASN A 241 17.03 23.56 14.04
N ASN A 242 17.63 24.75 13.89
CA ASN A 242 18.74 25.26 14.72
C ASN A 242 19.97 24.33 14.73
N LEU A 243 20.26 23.65 13.62
CA LEU A 243 21.33 22.65 13.49
C LEU A 243 22.35 22.99 12.40
N ILE A 244 22.38 24.22 11.90
CA ILE A 244 23.34 24.63 10.85
C ILE A 244 24.80 24.31 11.23
N ALA A 245 25.14 24.34 12.53
CA ALA A 245 26.48 24.06 13.04
C ALA A 245 26.95 22.61 12.82
N ILE A 246 26.05 21.66 12.53
CA ILE A 246 26.46 20.26 12.25
C ILE A 246 26.84 20.04 10.78
N LYS A 247 26.55 21.00 9.90
CA LYS A 247 26.86 20.88 8.47
C LYS A 247 28.37 20.63 8.31
N GLY A 248 28.69 19.59 7.54
CA GLY A 248 30.10 19.20 7.32
C GLY A 248 30.72 18.35 8.42
N THR A 249 30.07 18.10 9.55
CA THR A 249 30.58 17.10 10.51
C THR A 249 30.58 15.70 9.91
N PRO A 250 31.60 14.86 10.21
CA PRO A 250 31.66 13.49 9.66
C PRO A 250 30.42 12.66 9.95
N GLU A 251 29.84 12.81 11.13
CA GLU A 251 28.64 12.11 11.56
C GLU A 251 27.40 12.49 10.73
N TYR A 252 27.24 13.79 10.48
CA TYR A 252 26.13 14.27 9.65
C TYR A 252 26.30 13.84 8.20
N VAL A 253 27.51 14.04 7.64
CA VAL A 253 27.79 13.68 6.23
C VAL A 253 27.59 12.18 6.00
N SER A 254 28.03 11.32 6.93
CA SER A 254 27.81 9.87 6.82
C SER A 254 26.33 9.50 6.89
N SER A 255 25.53 10.25 7.65
CA SER A 255 24.08 10.02 7.80
C SER A 255 23.25 10.45 6.58
N LEU A 256 23.81 11.29 5.69
CA LEU A 256 23.19 11.65 4.41
C LEU A 256 23.23 10.51 3.37
N SER A 257 23.93 9.43 3.66
CA SER A 257 24.02 8.27 2.76
C SER A 257 22.65 7.73 2.42
N GLU A 258 22.37 7.55 1.14
CA GLU A 258 21.17 6.87 0.65
C GLU A 258 21.05 5.42 1.15
N LYS A 259 22.18 4.82 1.54
CA LYS A 259 22.27 3.45 2.04
C LYS A 259 21.94 3.33 3.52
N SER A 260 21.77 4.45 4.25
CA SER A 260 21.34 4.37 5.65
C SER A 260 19.94 3.75 5.75
N PRO A 261 19.65 2.96 6.79
CA PRO A 261 18.37 2.24 6.90
C PRO A 261 17.12 3.13 6.80
N THR A 262 17.16 4.33 7.42
CA THR A 262 16.07 5.30 7.32
C THR A 262 15.91 5.83 5.90
N ASN A 263 16.99 6.20 5.22
CA ASN A 263 16.91 6.74 3.87
C ASN A 263 16.47 5.65 2.86
N ARG A 264 16.92 4.41 3.04
CA ARG A 264 16.46 3.28 2.20
C ARG A 264 14.95 3.07 2.29
N ILE A 265 14.38 3.03 3.49
CA ILE A 265 12.92 2.82 3.62
C ILE A 265 12.14 4.03 3.09
N ILE A 266 12.67 5.24 3.25
CA ILE A 266 12.09 6.46 2.65
C ILE A 266 12.10 6.34 1.13
N THR A 267 13.22 5.99 0.51
CA THR A 267 13.28 5.76 -0.94
C THR A 267 12.27 4.70 -1.38
N SER A 268 12.21 3.58 -0.66
CA SER A 268 11.37 2.43 -1.01
C SER A 268 9.88 2.71 -0.92
N LEU A 269 9.42 3.55 0.01
CA LEU A 269 8.00 3.79 0.26
C LEU A 269 7.51 5.14 -0.27
N TYR A 270 8.38 6.14 -0.40
CA TYR A 270 7.99 7.52 -0.67
C TYR A 270 8.49 8.08 -2.01
N THR A 271 9.18 7.32 -2.88
CA THR A 271 9.28 7.72 -4.29
C THR A 271 7.85 7.87 -4.83
N LYS A 272 7.61 8.90 -5.64
CA LYS A 272 6.25 9.33 -6.02
C LYS A 272 5.42 8.18 -6.61
N GLU A 273 5.98 7.45 -7.59
CA GLU A 273 5.31 6.28 -8.20
C GLU A 273 4.95 5.23 -7.14
N ARG A 274 5.90 4.88 -6.25
CA ARG A 274 5.72 3.86 -5.23
C ARG A 274 4.69 4.27 -4.19
N LEU A 275 4.73 5.53 -3.74
CA LEU A 275 3.77 6.06 -2.79
C LEU A 275 2.35 6.05 -3.34
N LEU A 276 2.16 6.54 -4.56
CA LEU A 276 0.87 6.52 -5.24
C LEU A 276 0.36 5.09 -5.46
N PHE A 277 1.25 4.16 -5.82
CA PHE A 277 0.91 2.74 -5.95
C PHE A 277 0.44 2.14 -4.63
N LEU A 278 1.17 2.38 -3.53
CA LEU A 278 0.80 1.90 -2.20
C LEU A 278 -0.52 2.49 -1.72
N LEU A 279 -0.72 3.80 -1.87
CA LEU A 279 -1.97 4.47 -1.50
C LEU A 279 -3.15 3.97 -2.34
N LYS A 280 -2.93 3.60 -3.60
CA LYS A 280 -4.01 3.14 -4.48
C LYS A 280 -4.33 1.65 -4.30
N TYR A 281 -3.32 0.79 -4.21
CA TYR A 281 -3.48 -0.66 -4.26
C TYR A 281 -2.96 -1.39 -3.03
N GLY A 282 -2.12 -0.72 -2.22
CA GLY A 282 -1.42 -1.35 -1.12
C GLY A 282 -2.16 -1.33 0.21
N ILE A 283 -3.24 -0.57 0.34
CA ILE A 283 -4.01 -0.44 1.58
C ILE A 283 -5.34 -1.15 1.45
N CYS A 284 -5.69 -1.94 2.44
CA CYS A 284 -6.99 -2.57 2.51
C CYS A 284 -7.54 -2.58 3.94
N TYR A 285 -8.86 -2.70 4.03
CA TYR A 285 -9.57 -2.79 5.30
C TYR A 285 -10.24 -4.15 5.42
N LYS A 286 -9.86 -4.91 6.45
CA LYS A 286 -10.48 -6.18 6.80
C LYS A 286 -11.52 -5.94 7.89
N THR A 287 -12.76 -6.36 7.64
CA THR A 287 -13.87 -6.24 8.59
C THR A 287 -14.31 -7.64 8.99
N THR A 288 -14.23 -7.96 10.28
CA THR A 288 -14.64 -9.25 10.81
C THR A 288 -15.69 -9.04 11.89
N THR A 289 -16.70 -9.90 11.94
CA THR A 289 -17.72 -9.90 13.00
C THR A 289 -17.56 -11.19 13.80
N ASN A 290 -17.35 -11.06 15.10
CA ASN A 290 -17.23 -12.21 15.98
C ASN A 290 -18.59 -12.85 16.28
N LYS A 291 -18.59 -13.97 17.03
CA LYS A 291 -19.82 -14.70 17.39
C LYS A 291 -20.79 -13.87 18.25
N ASP A 292 -20.30 -12.85 18.94
CA ASP A 292 -21.08 -11.96 19.81
C ASP A 292 -21.63 -10.75 19.04
N GLY A 293 -21.46 -10.70 17.70
CA GLY A 293 -21.92 -9.61 16.87
C GLY A 293 -21.02 -8.37 16.89
N ILE A 294 -19.87 -8.42 17.54
CA ILE A 294 -18.92 -7.28 17.58
C ILE A 294 -18.14 -7.26 16.28
N THR A 295 -18.23 -6.14 15.60
CA THR A 295 -17.48 -5.89 14.35
C THR A 295 -16.14 -5.25 14.66
N GLU A 296 -15.08 -5.85 14.18
CA GLU A 296 -13.70 -5.34 14.24
C GLU A 296 -13.23 -4.95 12.85
N ILE A 297 -12.53 -3.82 12.77
CA ILE A 297 -11.93 -3.31 11.55
C ILE A 297 -10.43 -3.27 11.73
N GLU A 298 -9.71 -3.83 10.78
CA GLU A 298 -8.25 -3.77 10.70
C GLU A 298 -7.87 -3.07 9.40
N LYS A 299 -6.91 -2.14 9.48
CA LYS A 299 -6.25 -1.55 8.31
C LYS A 299 -4.95 -2.31 8.05
N HIS A 300 -4.75 -2.75 6.85
CA HIS A 300 -3.56 -3.46 6.41
C HIS A 300 -2.84 -2.69 5.32
N ILE A 301 -1.51 -2.67 5.38
CA ILE A 301 -0.65 -2.22 4.29
C ILE A 301 0.05 -3.42 3.66
N MET A 302 0.17 -3.42 2.34
CA MET A 302 0.85 -4.44 1.56
C MET A 302 2.29 -4.62 2.05
N ARG A 303 2.69 -5.87 2.32
CA ARG A 303 4.08 -6.19 2.64
C ARG A 303 4.94 -6.22 1.38
N TYR A 304 6.26 -6.00 1.51
CA TYR A 304 7.17 -5.96 0.37
C TYR A 304 7.10 -7.21 -0.54
N PRO A 305 6.91 -8.47 -0.04
CA PRO A 305 6.78 -9.61 -0.95
C PRO A 305 5.55 -9.51 -1.86
N GLN A 306 4.43 -9.02 -1.32
CA GLN A 306 3.19 -8.82 -2.08
C GLN A 306 3.34 -7.69 -3.10
N LEU A 307 3.99 -6.59 -2.71
CA LEU A 307 4.29 -5.47 -3.60
C LEU A 307 5.12 -5.92 -4.80
N PHE A 308 6.27 -6.57 -4.55
CA PHE A 308 7.15 -7.00 -5.63
C PHE A 308 6.56 -8.12 -6.48
N ALA A 309 5.70 -8.97 -5.92
CA ALA A 309 4.93 -9.93 -6.70
C ALA A 309 3.96 -9.22 -7.65
N THR A 310 3.22 -8.22 -7.17
CA THR A 310 2.30 -7.43 -8.01
C THR A 310 3.05 -6.68 -9.11
N LEU A 311 4.20 -6.06 -8.79
CA LEU A 311 5.03 -5.40 -9.79
C LEU A 311 5.60 -6.39 -10.81
N ALA A 312 6.02 -7.59 -10.38
CA ALA A 312 6.48 -8.64 -11.30
C ALA A 312 5.35 -9.13 -12.22
N ILE A 313 4.13 -9.29 -11.70
CA ILE A 313 2.95 -9.61 -12.53
C ILE A 313 2.74 -8.52 -13.58
N ARG A 314 2.75 -7.25 -13.20
CA ARG A 314 2.63 -6.10 -14.11
C ARG A 314 3.64 -6.18 -15.26
N ASP A 315 4.90 -6.36 -14.90
CA ASP A 315 5.99 -6.32 -15.88
C ASP A 315 5.90 -7.50 -16.85
N LYS A 316 5.55 -8.70 -16.35
CA LYS A 316 5.34 -9.87 -17.19
C LYS A 316 4.13 -9.73 -18.13
N LEU A 317 3.07 -9.13 -17.68
CA LEU A 317 1.91 -8.84 -18.53
C LEU A 317 2.28 -7.83 -19.64
N ARG A 318 3.10 -6.82 -19.35
CA ARG A 318 3.63 -5.88 -20.36
C ARG A 318 4.53 -6.56 -21.38
N GLU A 319 5.28 -7.59 -20.97
CA GLU A 319 6.05 -8.45 -21.89
C GLU A 319 5.16 -9.40 -22.71
N GLY A 320 3.83 -9.40 -22.53
CA GLY A 320 2.89 -10.30 -23.18
C GLY A 320 2.83 -11.71 -22.55
N VAL A 321 3.49 -11.93 -21.41
CA VAL A 321 3.52 -13.23 -20.72
C VAL A 321 2.28 -13.36 -19.85
N ARG A 322 1.49 -14.39 -20.08
CA ARG A 322 0.18 -14.62 -19.44
C ARG A 322 0.17 -15.73 -18.37
N LYS A 323 1.25 -16.51 -18.26
CA LYS A 323 1.33 -17.68 -17.36
C LYS A 323 2.60 -17.65 -16.55
N GLY A 324 2.47 -17.74 -15.21
CA GLY A 324 3.63 -17.75 -14.35
C GLY A 324 3.35 -18.18 -12.92
N VAL A 325 4.42 -18.28 -12.15
CA VAL A 325 4.44 -18.75 -10.78
C VAL A 325 4.97 -17.65 -9.85
N ILE A 326 4.23 -17.38 -8.80
CA ILE A 326 4.69 -16.62 -7.64
C ILE A 326 5.04 -17.64 -6.55
N TRP A 327 6.32 -17.78 -6.29
CA TRP A 327 6.82 -18.67 -5.26
C TRP A 327 6.96 -17.92 -3.93
N HIS A 328 6.00 -18.12 -3.05
CA HIS A 328 5.95 -17.52 -1.74
C HIS A 328 5.89 -18.59 -0.66
N THR A 329 6.66 -18.46 0.40
CA THR A 329 6.60 -19.36 1.56
C THR A 329 5.20 -19.42 2.16
N GLN A 330 4.91 -20.52 2.87
CA GLN A 330 3.63 -20.65 3.57
C GLN A 330 3.48 -19.54 4.60
N GLY A 331 2.28 -18.99 4.74
CA GLY A 331 2.03 -17.84 5.64
C GLY A 331 2.46 -16.47 5.11
N SER A 332 3.02 -16.36 3.92
CA SER A 332 3.42 -15.08 3.30
C SER A 332 2.25 -14.16 2.88
N GLY A 333 1.00 -14.65 2.99
CA GLY A 333 -0.19 -13.88 2.61
C GLY A 333 -0.57 -14.00 1.13
N LYS A 334 -0.52 -15.20 0.56
CA LYS A 334 -0.93 -15.50 -0.84
C LYS A 334 -2.35 -15.02 -1.15
N THR A 335 -3.31 -15.23 -0.24
CA THR A 335 -4.69 -14.75 -0.40
C THR A 335 -4.77 -13.22 -0.40
N ALA A 336 -3.99 -12.54 0.45
CA ALA A 336 -3.92 -11.08 0.46
C ALA A 336 -3.27 -10.53 -0.84
N LEU A 337 -2.29 -11.26 -1.40
CA LEU A 337 -1.71 -10.93 -2.71
C LEU A 337 -2.79 -11.03 -3.80
N ALA A 338 -3.56 -12.11 -3.84
CA ALA A 338 -4.65 -12.25 -4.81
C ALA A 338 -5.67 -11.11 -4.68
N TYR A 339 -6.05 -10.76 -3.44
CA TYR A 339 -6.94 -9.62 -3.16
C TYR A 339 -6.40 -8.31 -3.74
N SER A 340 -5.16 -7.95 -3.42
CA SER A 340 -4.55 -6.70 -3.89
C SER A 340 -4.44 -6.63 -5.41
N ASN A 341 -4.21 -7.78 -6.04
CA ASN A 341 -4.14 -7.87 -7.49
C ASN A 341 -5.52 -7.76 -8.18
N VAL A 342 -6.62 -7.99 -7.49
CA VAL A 342 -7.95 -7.82 -8.08
C VAL A 342 -8.15 -6.36 -8.51
N GLN A 343 -7.93 -5.41 -7.61
CA GLN A 343 -8.09 -3.98 -7.93
C GLN A 343 -7.03 -3.53 -8.96
N PHE A 344 -5.79 -3.92 -8.75
CA PHE A 344 -4.69 -3.54 -9.64
C PHE A 344 -4.92 -4.04 -11.08
N LEU A 345 -5.24 -5.32 -11.25
CA LEU A 345 -5.44 -5.92 -12.57
C LEU A 345 -6.76 -5.46 -13.23
N THR A 346 -7.78 -5.10 -12.44
CA THR A 346 -8.98 -4.46 -12.99
C THR A 346 -8.61 -3.15 -13.68
N ASP A 347 -7.86 -2.30 -13.01
CA ASP A 347 -7.41 -1.04 -13.59
C ASP A 347 -6.45 -1.26 -14.77
N TYR A 348 -5.54 -2.23 -14.65
CA TYR A 348 -4.57 -2.57 -15.69
C TYR A 348 -5.27 -2.97 -16.98
N PHE A 349 -6.14 -3.98 -16.95
CA PHE A 349 -6.80 -4.47 -18.16
C PHE A 349 -7.78 -3.46 -18.76
N SER A 350 -8.46 -2.69 -17.92
CA SER A 350 -9.33 -1.62 -18.39
C SER A 350 -8.57 -0.53 -19.13
N LYS A 351 -7.39 -0.13 -18.63
CA LYS A 351 -6.61 0.97 -19.21
C LYS A 351 -5.73 0.55 -20.40
N GLU A 352 -5.04 -0.60 -20.25
CA GLU A 352 -4.03 -1.03 -21.23
C GLU A 352 -4.64 -1.86 -22.35
N GLU A 353 -5.72 -2.60 -22.09
CA GLU A 353 -6.29 -3.54 -23.06
C GLU A 353 -7.78 -3.27 -23.39
N GLY A 354 -8.43 -2.33 -22.71
CA GLY A 354 -9.86 -2.05 -22.90
C GLY A 354 -10.78 -3.20 -22.52
N LYS A 355 -10.30 -4.14 -21.67
CA LYS A 355 -11.01 -5.36 -21.27
C LYS A 355 -11.54 -5.28 -19.85
N ILE A 356 -12.62 -6.00 -19.60
CA ILE A 356 -13.19 -6.20 -18.26
C ILE A 356 -12.50 -7.40 -17.62
N ALA A 357 -11.85 -7.19 -16.45
CA ALA A 357 -11.21 -8.28 -15.72
C ALA A 357 -12.23 -9.11 -14.93
N LYS A 358 -12.10 -10.45 -14.97
CA LYS A 358 -12.87 -11.39 -14.17
C LYS A 358 -11.93 -12.35 -13.45
N PHE A 359 -12.12 -12.50 -12.14
CA PHE A 359 -11.16 -13.18 -11.27
C PHE A 359 -11.70 -14.50 -10.75
N TYR A 360 -10.82 -15.50 -10.76
CA TYR A 360 -11.07 -16.84 -10.26
C TYR A 360 -9.96 -17.22 -9.27
N PHE A 361 -10.37 -17.72 -8.11
CA PHE A 361 -9.45 -18.27 -7.12
C PHE A 361 -9.69 -19.76 -6.99
N ILE A 362 -8.75 -20.55 -7.45
CA ILE A 362 -8.88 -22.01 -7.56
C ILE A 362 -8.10 -22.67 -6.43
N VAL A 363 -8.79 -23.50 -5.66
CA VAL A 363 -8.24 -24.26 -4.54
C VAL A 363 -8.49 -25.75 -4.71
N ASP A 364 -7.68 -26.57 -4.06
CA ASP A 364 -7.79 -28.04 -4.13
C ASP A 364 -8.72 -28.65 -3.08
N ARG A 365 -9.07 -27.92 -2.01
CA ARG A 365 -9.88 -28.43 -0.90
C ARG A 365 -11.05 -27.52 -0.56
N LEU A 366 -12.15 -28.12 -0.08
CA LEU A 366 -13.38 -27.41 0.21
C LEU A 366 -13.25 -26.44 1.37
N ASP A 367 -12.54 -26.84 2.42
CA ASP A 367 -12.26 -26.00 3.59
C ASP A 367 -11.46 -24.73 3.21
N LEU A 368 -10.51 -24.86 2.26
CA LEU A 368 -9.76 -23.73 1.72
C LEU A 368 -10.65 -22.80 0.88
N ALA A 369 -11.67 -23.34 0.19
CA ALA A 369 -12.61 -22.51 -0.57
C ALA A 369 -13.47 -21.61 0.34
N GLU A 370 -13.98 -22.16 1.43
CA GLU A 370 -14.74 -21.37 2.41
C GLU A 370 -13.84 -20.36 3.15
N GLN A 371 -12.61 -20.76 3.50
CA GLN A 371 -11.63 -19.85 4.10
C GLN A 371 -11.30 -18.68 3.15
N ALA A 372 -11.01 -18.97 1.89
CA ALA A 372 -10.72 -17.94 0.88
C ALA A 372 -11.91 -17.00 0.68
N LYS A 373 -13.14 -17.55 0.58
CA LYS A 373 -14.35 -16.76 0.50
C LYS A 373 -14.46 -15.77 1.66
N ASN A 374 -14.36 -16.26 2.90
CA ASN A 374 -14.45 -15.42 4.09
C ASN A 374 -13.38 -14.33 4.13
N GLU A 375 -12.15 -14.64 3.74
CA GLU A 375 -11.05 -13.68 3.67
C GLU A 375 -11.27 -12.59 2.61
N PHE A 376 -11.83 -12.93 1.44
CA PHE A 376 -12.15 -11.94 0.40
C PHE A 376 -13.37 -11.09 0.78
N GLU A 377 -14.43 -11.69 1.34
CA GLU A 377 -15.62 -10.98 1.80
C GLU A 377 -15.29 -10.02 2.96
N ALA A 378 -14.44 -10.43 3.90
CA ALA A 378 -13.97 -9.59 5.00
C ALA A 378 -13.25 -8.33 4.50
N ARG A 379 -12.63 -8.39 3.31
CA ARG A 379 -11.99 -7.24 2.64
C ARG A 379 -12.92 -6.49 1.69
N GLY A 380 -14.20 -6.87 1.62
CA GLY A 380 -15.23 -6.15 0.89
C GLY A 380 -15.43 -6.59 -0.56
N LEU A 381 -14.85 -7.71 -1.00
CA LEU A 381 -15.18 -8.30 -2.29
C LEU A 381 -16.54 -9.03 -2.22
N LYS A 382 -17.32 -8.95 -3.29
CA LYS A 382 -18.45 -9.86 -3.49
C LYS A 382 -17.90 -11.18 -4.00
N VAL A 383 -18.11 -12.27 -3.25
CA VAL A 383 -17.56 -13.60 -3.59
C VAL A 383 -18.67 -14.54 -4.04
N LYS A 384 -18.43 -15.19 -5.19
CA LYS A 384 -19.27 -16.27 -5.70
C LYS A 384 -18.55 -17.61 -5.52
N LEU A 385 -19.15 -18.55 -4.82
CA LEU A 385 -18.64 -19.91 -4.68
C LEU A 385 -19.27 -20.79 -5.75
N ILE A 386 -18.46 -21.34 -6.65
CA ILE A 386 -18.89 -22.30 -7.68
C ILE A 386 -18.90 -23.70 -7.09
N LYS A 387 -20.06 -24.37 -7.16
CA LYS A 387 -20.27 -25.68 -6.57
C LYS A 387 -20.24 -26.84 -7.60
N ASP A 388 -20.52 -26.53 -8.85
CA ASP A 388 -20.63 -27.51 -9.92
C ASP A 388 -20.18 -26.94 -11.28
N LYS A 389 -20.07 -27.83 -12.27
CA LYS A 389 -19.62 -27.53 -13.62
C LYS A 389 -20.55 -26.58 -14.38
N GLU A 390 -21.86 -26.79 -14.26
CA GLU A 390 -22.85 -26.02 -15.01
C GLU A 390 -22.85 -24.56 -14.55
N ALA A 391 -22.76 -24.34 -13.25
CA ALA A 391 -22.57 -23.01 -12.67
C ALA A 391 -21.26 -22.35 -13.14
N PHE A 392 -20.19 -23.13 -13.33
CA PHE A 392 -18.92 -22.61 -13.84
C PHE A 392 -19.00 -22.20 -15.31
N ILE A 393 -19.59 -23.05 -16.16
CA ILE A 393 -19.81 -22.73 -17.58
C ILE A 393 -20.67 -21.48 -17.71
N THR A 394 -21.77 -21.40 -16.96
CA THR A 394 -22.64 -20.22 -16.93
C THR A 394 -21.87 -18.96 -16.52
N ASP A 395 -20.98 -19.07 -15.53
CA ASP A 395 -20.19 -17.93 -15.05
C ASP A 395 -19.15 -17.44 -16.06
N ILE A 396 -18.56 -18.36 -16.85
CA ILE A 396 -17.60 -18.01 -17.90
C ILE A 396 -18.29 -17.36 -19.11
N THR A 397 -19.48 -17.88 -19.48
CA THR A 397 -20.21 -17.41 -20.68
C THR A 397 -20.97 -16.12 -20.43
N ASN A 398 -21.42 -15.86 -19.19
CA ASN A 398 -22.18 -14.66 -18.83
C ASN A 398 -21.32 -13.64 -18.08
N PRO A 399 -20.74 -12.65 -18.76
CA PRO A 399 -19.95 -11.60 -18.11
C PRO A 399 -20.79 -10.59 -17.29
N GLY A 400 -22.11 -10.70 -17.29
CA GLY A 400 -23.06 -9.71 -16.76
C GLY A 400 -22.99 -9.39 -15.26
N GLU A 401 -22.24 -10.16 -14.46
CA GLU A 401 -21.94 -9.86 -13.06
C GLU A 401 -20.47 -9.41 -12.85
N SER A 402 -19.75 -9.23 -13.94
CA SER A 402 -18.40 -8.66 -13.90
C SER A 402 -18.46 -7.18 -13.51
N ASN A 403 -17.39 -6.69 -12.96
CA ASN A 403 -17.08 -5.37 -12.38
C ASN A 403 -17.77 -4.09 -12.91
N THR A 404 -18.70 -4.17 -13.85
CA THR A 404 -19.44 -3.04 -14.43
C THR A 404 -20.33 -2.29 -13.43
N SER A 405 -20.65 -2.91 -12.27
CA SER A 405 -21.45 -2.29 -11.21
C SER A 405 -20.61 -1.64 -10.09
N GLY A 406 -19.30 -1.46 -10.28
CA GLY A 406 -18.39 -0.88 -9.27
C GLY A 406 -18.09 -1.80 -8.07
N LYS A 407 -18.58 -3.05 -8.07
CA LYS A 407 -18.23 -4.05 -7.05
C LYS A 407 -17.37 -5.15 -7.67
N VAL A 408 -16.13 -5.20 -7.24
CA VAL A 408 -15.20 -6.26 -7.64
C VAL A 408 -15.71 -7.61 -7.15
N THR A 409 -15.82 -8.59 -8.04
CA THR A 409 -16.29 -9.95 -7.73
C THR A 409 -15.14 -10.94 -7.91
N MET A 410 -14.95 -11.78 -6.91
CA MET A 410 -14.05 -12.93 -6.95
C MET A 410 -14.87 -14.21 -7.01
N THR A 411 -14.58 -15.08 -7.98
CA THR A 411 -15.19 -16.41 -8.06
C THR A 411 -14.24 -17.44 -7.44
N VAL A 412 -14.67 -18.15 -6.41
CA VAL A 412 -13.89 -19.20 -5.75
C VAL A 412 -14.35 -20.58 -6.24
N ILE A 413 -13.40 -21.43 -6.62
CA ILE A 413 -13.65 -22.74 -7.20
C ILE A 413 -12.85 -23.81 -6.45
N ASN A 414 -13.54 -24.88 -6.02
CA ASN A 414 -12.89 -26.10 -5.56
C ASN A 414 -12.72 -27.07 -6.74
N ILE A 415 -11.46 -27.32 -7.12
CA ILE A 415 -11.15 -28.12 -8.30
C ILE A 415 -11.52 -29.60 -8.19
N GLN A 416 -11.59 -30.16 -6.96
CA GLN A 416 -11.90 -31.57 -6.75
C GLN A 416 -13.33 -31.97 -7.16
N LYS A 417 -14.22 -30.98 -7.27
CA LYS A 417 -15.62 -31.21 -7.68
C LYS A 417 -15.81 -31.36 -9.19
N PHE A 418 -14.75 -31.19 -9.98
CA PHE A 418 -14.84 -31.22 -11.44
C PHE A 418 -14.26 -32.51 -11.98
N SER A 419 -15.03 -33.24 -12.81
CA SER A 419 -14.60 -34.46 -13.47
C SER A 419 -13.66 -34.17 -14.65
N LYS A 420 -12.87 -35.17 -15.05
CA LYS A 420 -11.87 -35.06 -16.13
C LYS A 420 -12.44 -34.68 -17.50
N GLU A 421 -13.75 -34.88 -17.72
CA GLU A 421 -14.41 -34.72 -19.04
C GLU A 421 -15.02 -33.31 -19.28
N SER A 422 -14.84 -32.39 -18.39
CA SER A 422 -15.52 -31.10 -18.45
C SER A 422 -14.69 -30.00 -19.07
N VAL A 423 -14.74 -29.89 -20.38
CA VAL A 423 -14.10 -28.79 -21.12
C VAL A 423 -15.14 -27.86 -21.69
N THR A 424 -14.99 -26.58 -21.39
CA THR A 424 -15.60 -25.50 -22.15
C THR A 424 -14.94 -25.45 -23.52
N LYS A 425 -15.73 -25.19 -24.56
CA LYS A 425 -15.18 -25.00 -25.91
C LYS A 425 -14.57 -23.58 -25.99
N PRO A 426 -13.52 -23.35 -26.81
CA PRO A 426 -12.97 -22.01 -27.01
C PRO A 426 -13.99 -20.97 -27.45
N SER A 427 -15.06 -21.38 -28.14
CA SER A 427 -16.17 -20.52 -28.55
C SER A 427 -17.06 -19.99 -27.42
N ASP A 428 -16.94 -20.57 -26.21
CA ASP A 428 -17.75 -20.21 -25.06
C ASP A 428 -17.19 -19.00 -24.30
N TYR A 429 -16.00 -18.54 -24.65
CA TYR A 429 -15.32 -17.43 -23.97
C TYR A 429 -15.62 -16.08 -24.62
N ASN A 430 -16.04 -15.11 -23.82
CA ASN A 430 -16.20 -13.74 -24.27
C ASN A 430 -14.81 -13.07 -24.43
N VAL A 431 -14.53 -12.50 -25.60
CA VAL A 431 -13.25 -11.88 -25.94
C VAL A 431 -13.03 -10.53 -25.23
N ASP A 432 -14.10 -9.85 -24.81
CA ASP A 432 -14.05 -8.57 -24.10
C ASP A 432 -13.75 -8.75 -22.61
N VAL A 433 -13.74 -10.00 -22.13
CA VAL A 433 -13.48 -10.35 -20.74
C VAL A 433 -12.10 -10.98 -20.60
N GLN A 434 -11.23 -10.32 -19.84
CA GLN A 434 -9.96 -10.90 -19.43
C GLN A 434 -10.13 -11.72 -18.17
N ARG A 435 -9.98 -13.02 -18.29
CA ARG A 435 -10.03 -13.94 -17.15
C ARG A 435 -8.65 -14.03 -16.51
N VAL A 436 -8.64 -13.97 -15.17
CA VAL A 436 -7.44 -14.08 -14.34
C VAL A 436 -7.67 -15.21 -13.33
N TYR A 437 -6.87 -16.25 -13.44
CA TYR A 437 -6.91 -17.41 -12.54
C TYR A 437 -5.76 -17.34 -11.54
N PHE A 438 -6.09 -17.25 -10.26
CA PHE A 438 -5.16 -17.51 -9.16
C PHE A 438 -5.26 -18.97 -8.75
N LEU A 439 -4.18 -19.71 -8.83
CA LEU A 439 -4.11 -21.14 -8.54
C LEU A 439 -3.39 -21.32 -7.22
N ASP A 440 -4.14 -21.55 -6.13
CA ASP A 440 -3.53 -21.74 -4.81
C ASP A 440 -3.03 -23.16 -4.62
N GLU A 441 -1.85 -23.30 -4.00
CA GLU A 441 -1.13 -24.55 -3.79
C GLU A 441 -1.01 -25.39 -5.08
N ALA A 442 -0.68 -24.75 -6.18
CA ALA A 442 -0.65 -25.34 -7.52
C ALA A 442 0.15 -26.66 -7.64
N HIS A 443 1.14 -26.87 -6.75
CA HIS A 443 1.94 -28.08 -6.72
C HIS A 443 1.16 -29.34 -6.34
N ARG A 444 0.03 -29.24 -5.64
CA ARG A 444 -0.75 -30.38 -5.16
C ARG A 444 -1.73 -30.92 -6.20
N SER A 445 -2.25 -30.07 -7.05
CA SER A 445 -3.37 -30.38 -7.96
C SER A 445 -2.99 -30.32 -9.43
N TYR A 446 -1.74 -29.98 -9.74
CA TYR A 446 -1.28 -29.81 -11.11
C TYR A 446 -0.80 -31.16 -11.66
N ASN A 447 -1.74 -31.91 -12.28
CA ASN A 447 -1.36 -33.01 -13.18
C ASN A 447 -1.31 -32.41 -14.60
N PRO A 448 -0.14 -32.32 -15.27
CA PRO A 448 0.00 -31.66 -16.57
C PRO A 448 -0.79 -32.33 -17.69
N THR A 449 -1.31 -33.53 -17.48
CA THR A 449 -2.09 -34.26 -18.49
C THR A 449 -3.41 -34.80 -17.93
N GLY A 450 -4.53 -34.43 -18.57
CA GLY A 450 -5.84 -35.06 -18.34
C GLY A 450 -6.59 -34.60 -17.09
N SER A 451 -6.18 -33.53 -16.40
CA SER A 451 -6.94 -32.95 -15.32
C SER A 451 -7.90 -31.86 -15.82
N PHE A 452 -8.98 -31.58 -15.07
CA PHE A 452 -9.87 -30.45 -15.34
C PHE A 452 -9.11 -29.14 -15.53
N LEU A 453 -8.12 -28.90 -14.66
CA LEU A 453 -7.30 -27.68 -14.72
C LEU A 453 -6.49 -27.60 -16.01
N ALA A 454 -5.84 -28.68 -16.42
CA ALA A 454 -5.09 -28.74 -17.68
C ALA A 454 -6.00 -28.46 -18.89
N ASN A 455 -7.20 -29.02 -18.88
CA ASN A 455 -8.20 -28.81 -19.92
C ASN A 455 -8.72 -27.37 -19.94
N LEU A 456 -9.02 -26.78 -18.78
CA LEU A 456 -9.40 -25.37 -18.66
C LEU A 456 -8.31 -24.47 -19.21
N MET A 457 -7.05 -24.72 -18.80
CA MET A 457 -5.90 -23.93 -19.23
C MET A 457 -5.59 -24.06 -20.73
N ALA A 458 -5.92 -25.20 -21.33
CA ALA A 458 -5.78 -25.41 -22.77
C ALA A 458 -6.90 -24.78 -23.58
N SER A 459 -8.13 -24.70 -23.02
CA SER A 459 -9.28 -24.11 -23.70
C SER A 459 -9.30 -22.58 -23.62
N ASP A 460 -8.86 -21.98 -22.50
CA ASP A 460 -8.80 -20.53 -22.29
C ASP A 460 -7.36 -20.04 -22.49
N ARG A 461 -6.97 -19.89 -23.75
CA ARG A 461 -5.58 -19.55 -24.11
C ARG A 461 -5.19 -18.12 -23.74
N ASP A 462 -6.13 -17.21 -23.73
CA ASP A 462 -5.90 -15.77 -23.46
C ASP A 462 -5.98 -15.41 -21.98
N ALA A 463 -6.32 -16.39 -21.14
CA ALA A 463 -6.39 -16.19 -19.71
C ALA A 463 -5.02 -15.94 -19.07
N VAL A 464 -5.00 -15.06 -18.08
CA VAL A 464 -3.85 -14.91 -17.20
C VAL A 464 -3.90 -15.98 -16.10
N GLN A 465 -2.80 -16.68 -15.90
CA GLN A 465 -2.68 -17.78 -14.96
C GLN A 465 -1.55 -17.51 -13.99
N ILE A 466 -1.87 -17.28 -12.73
CA ILE A 466 -0.94 -16.94 -11.65
C ILE A 466 -0.97 -18.06 -10.62
N ALA A 467 0.00 -18.95 -10.68
CA ALA A 467 0.18 -20.00 -9.69
C ALA A 467 0.81 -19.42 -8.41
N LEU A 468 0.18 -19.68 -7.28
CA LEU A 468 0.65 -19.28 -5.95
C LEU A 468 1.07 -20.55 -5.20
N THR A 469 2.36 -20.69 -4.85
CA THR A 469 2.85 -21.90 -4.21
C THR A 469 3.99 -21.64 -3.24
N GLY A 470 4.04 -22.44 -2.16
CA GLY A 470 5.16 -22.45 -1.24
C GLY A 470 6.28 -23.41 -1.65
N THR A 471 5.97 -24.37 -2.51
CA THR A 471 6.90 -25.44 -2.93
C THR A 471 6.70 -25.75 -4.42
N PRO A 472 7.30 -24.98 -5.34
CA PRO A 472 7.20 -25.30 -6.75
C PRO A 472 7.96 -26.58 -7.05
N LEU A 473 7.33 -27.50 -7.78
CA LEU A 473 7.99 -28.67 -8.32
C LEU A 473 8.92 -28.24 -9.47
N ILE A 474 10.20 -28.02 -9.15
CA ILE A 474 11.22 -27.74 -10.15
C ILE A 474 11.68 -29.09 -10.69
N GLY A 475 11.22 -29.47 -11.87
CA GLY A 475 11.62 -30.72 -12.52
C GLY A 475 10.56 -31.36 -13.42
N ASP A 476 9.29 -31.34 -13.02
CA ASP A 476 8.22 -32.02 -13.74
C ASP A 476 7.29 -31.03 -14.50
N GLY A 477 7.87 -30.23 -15.41
CA GLY A 477 7.09 -29.36 -16.30
C GLY A 477 7.12 -27.87 -16.00
N TYR A 478 7.72 -27.42 -14.88
CA TYR A 478 7.99 -26.01 -14.63
C TYR A 478 9.43 -25.66 -15.01
N ASN A 479 9.57 -24.91 -16.09
CA ASN A 479 10.84 -24.26 -16.42
C ASN A 479 11.05 -23.08 -15.46
N THR A 480 12.28 -22.84 -15.01
CA THR A 480 12.65 -21.65 -14.19
C THR A 480 12.21 -20.33 -14.82
N LYS A 481 12.06 -20.27 -16.15
CA LYS A 481 11.49 -19.11 -16.88
C LYS A 481 10.03 -18.81 -16.54
N MET A 482 9.28 -19.78 -15.96
CA MET A 482 7.89 -19.58 -15.53
C MET A 482 7.78 -18.96 -14.13
N ILE A 483 8.87 -18.88 -13.39
CA ILE A 483 8.88 -18.25 -12.07
C ILE A 483 8.98 -16.74 -12.26
N TRP A 484 7.89 -16.04 -12.02
CA TRP A 484 7.85 -14.58 -12.12
C TRP A 484 8.46 -13.91 -10.89
N LYS A 485 8.30 -14.53 -9.72
CA LYS A 485 8.89 -14.04 -8.47
C LYS A 485 9.09 -15.16 -7.47
N LEU A 486 10.27 -15.14 -6.86
CA LEU A 486 10.68 -16.04 -5.78
C LEU A 486 10.80 -15.23 -4.48
N TYR A 487 10.21 -15.75 -3.39
CA TYR A 487 10.42 -15.26 -2.04
C TYR A 487 10.68 -16.45 -1.11
N SER A 488 11.90 -16.52 -0.61
CA SER A 488 12.34 -17.49 0.41
C SER A 488 12.23 -16.87 1.82
#